data_bfd09107ac8b1836d597d3c4a8340920
#
_entry.id   bfd09107ac8b1836d597d3c4a8340920
#
_cell.length_a   1.000
_cell.length_b   1.000
_cell.length_c   1.000
_cell.angle_alpha   90.00
_cell.angle_beta   90.00
_cell.angle_gamma   90.00
#
_symmetry.space_group_name_H-M   'P 1'
#
loop_
_entity.id
_entity.type
_entity.pdbx_description
1 polymer ?
#
loop_
_entity_poly.entity_id
_entity_poly.type
_entity_poly.pdbx_seq_one_letter_code
_entity_poly.pdbx_strand_id
1 'polypeptide(L)'
;HLNYKNLDKLNSKVFTYFYLFGSIFSFFIILFIDQVVFLFSSGSAEFSSSKFVIPFVLLGHLFFGMINILDIGIFKSRKPIFSALLLFLHIPINIILNILLLPKIGYIGAAISTLITYLSLSIFTLIISNRFLYIKYEYKNILIITLILFAFSFLSFSTSFSTGINLFDKLILLVLFISFCYYFFNEEIHRTIQKL
;
A
#
# COMPACT_ATOMS: atom_id res chain seq x y z
N HIS A 1 -25.27 -11.85 -19.46
CA HIS A 1 -25.52 -11.65 -18.02
C HIS A 1 -24.31 -12.17 -17.26
N LEU A 2 -23.34 -11.31 -16.96
CA LEU A 2 -22.26 -11.61 -16.02
C LEU A 2 -22.91 -11.86 -14.65
N ASN A 3 -22.74 -13.07 -14.14
CA ASN A 3 -23.31 -13.48 -12.88
C ASN A 3 -22.70 -12.63 -11.75
N TYR A 4 -23.47 -11.81 -11.06
CA TYR A 4 -23.01 -10.87 -10.03
C TYR A 4 -22.16 -11.54 -8.95
N LYS A 5 -22.45 -12.80 -8.59
CA LYS A 5 -21.65 -13.60 -7.64
C LYS A 5 -20.19 -13.82 -8.07
N ASN A 6 -19.94 -13.93 -9.39
CA ASN A 6 -18.59 -14.12 -9.91
C ASN A 6 -17.79 -12.80 -9.90
N LEU A 7 -18.47 -11.65 -10.04
CA LEU A 7 -17.83 -10.33 -10.01
C LEU A 7 -17.33 -9.97 -8.63
N ASP A 8 -18.06 -10.32 -7.57
CA ASP A 8 -17.65 -10.02 -6.19
C ASP A 8 -16.39 -10.81 -5.82
N LYS A 9 -16.35 -12.10 -6.17
CA LYS A 9 -15.16 -12.95 -5.96
C LYS A 9 -13.98 -12.44 -6.79
N LEU A 10 -14.21 -12.07 -8.04
CA LEU A 10 -13.14 -11.55 -8.92
C LEU A 10 -12.56 -10.26 -8.37
N ASN A 11 -13.40 -9.29 -7.99
CA ASN A 11 -12.95 -8.01 -7.49
C ASN A 11 -12.19 -8.15 -6.16
N SER A 12 -12.66 -9.02 -5.25
CA SER A 12 -11.94 -9.33 -4.01
C SER A 12 -10.55 -9.91 -4.27
N LYS A 13 -10.42 -10.83 -5.25
CA LYS A 13 -9.12 -11.38 -5.66
C LYS A 13 -8.21 -10.32 -6.27
N VAL A 14 -8.74 -9.51 -7.20
CA VAL A 14 -7.97 -8.40 -7.82
C VAL A 14 -7.43 -7.46 -6.75
N PHE A 15 -8.23 -7.14 -5.73
CA PHE A 15 -7.84 -6.32 -4.62
C PHE A 15 -6.65 -6.92 -3.82
N THR A 16 -6.75 -8.21 -3.47
CA THR A 16 -5.71 -8.90 -2.73
C THR A 16 -4.42 -9.05 -3.55
N TYR A 17 -4.53 -9.41 -4.84
CA TYR A 17 -3.37 -9.51 -5.74
C TYR A 17 -2.69 -8.15 -5.96
N PHE A 18 -3.48 -7.11 -6.19
CA PHE A 18 -2.92 -5.75 -6.34
C PHE A 18 -2.10 -5.36 -5.11
N TYR A 19 -2.65 -5.61 -3.91
CA TYR A 19 -1.97 -5.27 -2.68
C TYR A 19 -0.70 -6.10 -2.47
N LEU A 20 -0.76 -7.39 -2.79
CA LEU A 20 0.39 -8.30 -2.71
C LEU A 20 1.53 -7.84 -3.62
N PHE A 21 1.25 -7.66 -4.91
CA PHE A 21 2.28 -7.23 -5.88
C PHE A 21 2.83 -5.84 -5.55
N GLY A 22 1.96 -4.92 -5.19
CA GLY A 22 2.37 -3.58 -4.77
C GLY A 22 3.23 -3.59 -3.51
N SER A 23 2.96 -4.48 -2.55
CA SER A 23 3.79 -4.67 -1.34
C SER A 23 5.15 -5.25 -1.67
N ILE A 24 5.23 -6.25 -2.56
CA ILE A 24 6.50 -6.82 -3.03
C ILE A 24 7.35 -5.74 -3.72
N PHE A 25 6.73 -4.96 -4.60
CA PHE A 25 7.40 -3.86 -5.30
C PHE A 25 7.87 -2.77 -4.32
N SER A 26 7.04 -2.40 -3.36
CA SER A 26 7.40 -1.42 -2.31
C SER A 26 8.57 -1.91 -1.46
N PHE A 27 8.54 -3.18 -1.06
CA PHE A 27 9.64 -3.77 -0.30
C PHE A 27 10.94 -3.83 -1.11
N PHE A 28 10.86 -4.16 -2.39
CA PHE A 28 12.02 -4.10 -3.29
C PHE A 28 12.64 -2.70 -3.31
N ILE A 29 11.84 -1.64 -3.49
CA ILE A 29 12.36 -0.26 -3.46
C ILE A 29 12.98 0.08 -2.10
N ILE A 30 12.36 -0.34 -0.99
CA ILE A 30 12.88 -0.09 0.37
C ILE A 30 14.22 -0.80 0.58
N LEU A 31 14.39 -2.02 0.11
CA LEU A 31 15.67 -2.74 0.20
C LEU A 31 16.81 -2.05 -0.56
N PHE A 32 16.50 -1.50 -1.72
CA PHE A 32 17.44 -0.83 -2.60
C PHE A 32 17.39 0.71 -2.50
N ILE A 33 16.90 1.22 -1.36
CA ILE A 33 16.61 2.65 -1.20
C ILE A 33 17.83 3.53 -1.40
N ASP A 34 18.99 3.13 -0.90
CA ASP A 34 20.23 3.89 -1.05
C ASP A 34 20.66 3.95 -2.53
N GLN A 35 20.53 2.85 -3.28
CA GLN A 35 20.83 2.79 -4.70
C GLN A 35 19.81 3.62 -5.53
N VAL A 36 18.53 3.54 -5.16
CA VAL A 36 17.48 4.34 -5.79
C VAL A 36 17.74 5.82 -5.57
N VAL A 37 17.99 6.24 -4.33
CA VAL A 37 18.28 7.65 -4.02
C VAL A 37 19.54 8.10 -4.76
N PHE A 38 20.63 7.31 -4.74
CA PHE A 38 21.86 7.62 -5.47
C PHE A 38 21.63 7.84 -6.97
N LEU A 39 20.86 6.96 -7.60
CA LEU A 39 20.54 7.05 -9.03
C LEU A 39 19.82 8.35 -9.39
N PHE A 40 18.81 8.73 -8.61
CA PHE A 40 17.99 9.91 -8.87
C PHE A 40 18.62 11.23 -8.40
N SER A 41 19.51 11.18 -7.40
CA SER A 41 20.18 12.37 -6.86
C SER A 41 21.52 12.68 -7.53
N SER A 42 21.94 11.87 -8.51
CA SER A 42 23.28 11.94 -9.10
C SER A 42 24.39 11.94 -8.05
N GLY A 43 24.17 11.26 -6.92
CA GLY A 43 25.11 11.14 -5.81
C GLY A 43 25.21 12.37 -4.88
N SER A 44 24.34 13.37 -5.01
CA SER A 44 24.38 14.54 -4.10
C SER A 44 23.93 14.17 -2.68
N ALA A 45 24.74 14.57 -1.69
CA ALA A 45 24.51 14.24 -0.28
C ALA A 45 23.22 14.89 0.30
N GLU A 46 22.75 15.96 -0.31
CA GLU A 46 21.54 16.70 0.12
C GLU A 46 20.28 15.83 0.11
N PHE A 47 20.20 14.86 -0.81
CA PHE A 47 19.06 13.95 -0.93
C PHE A 47 19.18 12.67 -0.08
N SER A 48 20.28 12.49 0.64
CA SER A 48 20.48 11.26 1.47
C SER A 48 19.40 11.07 2.53
N SER A 49 18.79 12.16 3.01
CA SER A 49 17.71 12.13 3.99
C SER A 49 16.35 11.77 3.40
N SER A 50 16.17 11.81 2.07
CA SER A 50 14.91 11.44 1.41
C SER A 50 14.55 9.96 1.59
N LYS A 51 15.53 9.11 1.91
CA LYS A 51 15.30 7.69 2.20
C LYS A 51 14.31 7.45 3.35
N PHE A 52 14.19 8.39 4.30
CA PHE A 52 13.22 8.28 5.39
C PHE A 52 11.78 8.58 4.97
N VAL A 53 11.59 9.26 3.84
CA VAL A 53 10.27 9.63 3.30
C VAL A 53 9.69 8.52 2.43
N ILE A 54 10.53 7.85 1.65
CA ILE A 54 10.14 6.90 0.61
C ILE A 54 9.20 5.79 1.14
N PRO A 55 9.44 5.14 2.29
CA PRO A 55 8.56 4.09 2.81
C PRO A 55 7.12 4.58 3.06
N PHE A 56 6.96 5.79 3.61
CA PHE A 56 5.63 6.37 3.86
C PHE A 56 4.90 6.71 2.56
N VAL A 57 5.63 7.23 1.58
CA VAL A 57 5.09 7.57 0.25
C VAL A 57 4.65 6.30 -0.48
N LEU A 58 5.47 5.24 -0.47
CA LEU A 58 5.14 3.96 -1.10
C LEU A 58 3.88 3.34 -0.48
N LEU A 59 3.81 3.31 0.85
CA LEU A 59 2.63 2.78 1.55
C LEU A 59 1.39 3.63 1.26
N GLY A 60 1.52 4.96 1.23
CA GLY A 60 0.44 5.86 0.84
C GLY A 60 -0.08 5.55 -0.57
N HIS A 61 0.83 5.37 -1.55
CA HIS A 61 0.44 5.06 -2.92
C HIS A 61 -0.17 3.66 -3.08
N LEU A 62 0.18 2.70 -2.23
CA LEU A 62 -0.54 1.42 -2.17
C LEU A 62 -2.01 1.64 -1.82
N PHE A 63 -2.30 2.41 -0.78
CA PHE A 63 -3.68 2.74 -0.41
C PHE A 63 -4.40 3.55 -1.49
N PHE A 64 -3.72 4.50 -2.11
CA PHE A 64 -4.29 5.26 -3.23
C PHE A 64 -4.66 4.36 -4.42
N GLY A 65 -3.78 3.43 -4.80
CA GLY A 65 -4.04 2.48 -5.87
C GLY A 65 -5.24 1.56 -5.60
N MET A 66 -5.46 1.20 -4.32
CA MET A 66 -6.62 0.39 -3.91
C MET A 66 -7.96 1.09 -4.16
N ILE A 67 -8.01 2.42 -4.15
CA ILE A 67 -9.25 3.19 -4.32
C ILE A 67 -9.94 2.83 -5.62
N ASN A 68 -9.21 2.66 -6.72
CA ASN A 68 -9.78 2.31 -8.02
C ASN A 68 -10.49 0.94 -8.02
N ILE A 69 -10.06 0.02 -7.17
CA ILE A 69 -10.67 -1.30 -7.02
C ILE A 69 -11.85 -1.23 -6.06
N LEU A 70 -11.72 -0.46 -4.99
CA LEU A 70 -12.76 -0.28 -3.99
C LEU A 70 -13.97 0.51 -4.52
N ASP A 71 -13.75 1.37 -5.50
CA ASP A 71 -14.75 2.29 -6.07
C ASP A 71 -15.78 1.61 -6.99
N ILE A 72 -15.61 0.33 -7.26
CA ILE A 72 -16.45 -0.42 -8.22
C ILE A 72 -17.95 -0.39 -7.88
N GLY A 73 -18.33 -0.35 -6.60
CA GLY A 73 -19.72 -0.27 -6.17
C GLY A 73 -20.36 1.07 -6.56
N ILE A 74 -19.62 2.16 -6.43
CA ILE A 74 -20.04 3.51 -6.80
C ILE A 74 -20.21 3.60 -8.32
N PHE A 75 -19.22 3.10 -9.09
CA PHE A 75 -19.28 3.10 -10.55
C PHE A 75 -20.43 2.27 -11.11
N LYS A 76 -20.64 1.06 -10.60
CA LYS A 76 -21.75 0.19 -11.03
C LYS A 76 -23.10 0.80 -10.73
N SER A 77 -23.21 1.57 -9.66
CA SER A 77 -24.44 2.28 -9.30
C SER A 77 -24.68 3.53 -10.15
N ARG A 78 -23.79 3.82 -11.11
CA ARG A 78 -23.83 5.02 -11.97
C ARG A 78 -23.85 6.33 -11.17
N LYS A 79 -23.16 6.37 -10.04
CA LYS A 79 -23.09 7.53 -9.14
C LYS A 79 -21.65 8.04 -8.94
N PRO A 80 -20.88 8.31 -10.00
CA PRO A 80 -19.46 8.69 -9.88
C PRO A 80 -19.24 10.00 -9.10
N ILE A 81 -20.28 10.77 -8.88
CA ILE A 81 -20.23 12.00 -8.09
C ILE A 81 -19.73 11.74 -6.65
N PHE A 82 -20.03 10.56 -6.08
CA PHE A 82 -19.56 10.22 -4.73
C PHE A 82 -18.03 10.02 -4.69
N SER A 83 -17.43 9.42 -5.73
CA SER A 83 -15.98 9.28 -5.84
C SER A 83 -15.30 10.64 -5.96
N ALA A 84 -15.85 11.52 -6.83
CA ALA A 84 -15.35 12.88 -6.98
C ALA A 84 -15.47 13.68 -5.67
N LEU A 85 -16.60 13.55 -4.96
CA LEU A 85 -16.82 14.22 -3.68
C LEU A 85 -15.85 13.75 -2.60
N LEU A 86 -15.58 12.43 -2.54
CA LEU A 86 -14.59 11.87 -1.62
C LEU A 86 -13.20 12.44 -1.88
N LEU A 87 -12.74 12.45 -3.13
CA LEU A 87 -11.46 13.05 -3.51
C LEU A 87 -11.41 14.53 -3.11
N PHE A 88 -12.46 15.29 -3.42
CA PHE A 88 -12.52 16.72 -3.10
C PHE A 88 -12.48 16.99 -1.58
N LEU A 89 -13.16 16.18 -0.77
CA LEU A 89 -13.17 16.32 0.68
C LEU A 89 -11.80 15.96 1.32
N HIS A 90 -10.99 15.14 0.65
CA HIS A 90 -9.67 14.77 1.18
C HIS A 90 -8.58 15.81 0.88
N ILE A 91 -8.80 16.74 -0.05
CA ILE A 91 -7.86 17.85 -0.29
C ILE A 91 -7.67 18.72 0.96
N PRO A 92 -8.72 19.28 1.60
CA PRO A 92 -8.55 20.06 2.82
C PRO A 92 -7.97 19.23 3.97
N ILE A 93 -8.30 17.94 4.10
CA ILE A 93 -7.72 17.06 5.11
C ILE A 93 -6.19 16.99 4.94
N ASN A 94 -5.73 16.77 3.71
CA ASN A 94 -4.29 16.73 3.43
C ASN A 94 -3.61 18.08 3.73
N ILE A 95 -4.23 19.20 3.36
CA ILE A 95 -3.71 20.54 3.65
C ILE A 95 -3.59 20.77 5.16
N ILE A 96 -4.63 20.45 5.93
CA ILE A 96 -4.63 20.61 7.39
C ILE A 96 -3.53 19.76 8.02
N LEU A 97 -3.42 18.50 7.62
CA LEU A 97 -2.37 17.60 8.12
C LEU A 97 -0.96 18.12 7.79
N ASN A 98 -0.76 18.66 6.59
CA ASN A 98 0.52 19.28 6.23
C ASN A 98 0.83 20.50 7.08
N ILE A 99 -0.13 21.39 7.32
CA ILE A 99 0.04 22.57 8.18
C ILE A 99 0.43 22.14 9.61
N LEU A 100 -0.12 21.04 10.12
CA LEU A 100 0.14 20.54 11.46
C LEU A 100 1.46 19.78 11.61
N LEU A 101 1.83 18.97 10.60
CA LEU A 101 2.95 18.04 10.70
C LEU A 101 4.24 18.59 10.08
N LEU A 102 4.15 19.34 8.98
CA LEU A 102 5.33 19.87 8.30
C LEU A 102 6.21 20.76 9.21
N PRO A 103 5.66 21.69 10.03
CA PRO A 103 6.48 22.50 10.92
C PRO A 103 7.14 21.71 12.05
N LYS A 104 6.57 20.54 12.43
CA LYS A 104 7.06 19.75 13.57
C LYS A 104 8.13 18.75 13.19
N ILE A 105 7.96 18.07 12.07
CA ILE A 105 8.79 16.94 11.65
C ILE A 105 9.28 17.07 10.20
N GLY A 106 9.21 18.28 9.62
CA GLY A 106 9.73 18.57 8.29
C GLY A 106 9.07 17.75 7.18
N TYR A 107 9.84 17.44 6.16
CA TYR A 107 9.37 16.70 4.96
C TYR A 107 8.81 15.30 5.27
N ILE A 108 9.22 14.67 6.37
CA ILE A 108 8.62 13.41 6.85
C ILE A 108 7.14 13.65 7.22
N GLY A 109 6.83 14.84 7.78
CA GLY A 109 5.45 15.23 8.07
C GLY A 109 4.57 15.30 6.83
N ALA A 110 5.08 15.77 5.70
CA ALA A 110 4.35 15.78 4.45
C ALA A 110 4.07 14.36 3.94
N ALA A 111 5.04 13.45 4.07
CA ALA A 111 4.86 12.05 3.68
C ALA A 111 3.80 11.34 4.56
N ILE A 112 3.84 11.56 5.86
CA ILE A 112 2.86 11.02 6.81
C ILE A 112 1.47 11.61 6.54
N SER A 113 1.36 12.91 6.26
CA SER A 113 0.10 13.56 5.89
C SER A 113 -0.52 12.89 4.67
N THR A 114 0.28 12.62 3.64
CA THR A 114 -0.16 11.94 2.42
C THR A 114 -0.61 10.51 2.71
N LEU A 115 0.16 9.77 3.51
CA LEU A 115 -0.20 8.41 3.93
C LEU A 115 -1.55 8.38 4.66
N ILE A 116 -1.74 9.24 5.66
CA ILE A 116 -2.99 9.31 6.43
C ILE A 116 -4.16 9.69 5.52
N THR A 117 -3.95 10.64 4.60
CA THR A 117 -4.98 11.07 3.65
C THR A 117 -5.40 9.94 2.73
N TYR A 118 -4.46 9.20 2.13
CA TYR A 118 -4.79 8.09 1.22
C TYR A 118 -5.38 6.90 1.95
N LEU A 119 -4.90 6.59 3.16
CA LEU A 119 -5.50 5.57 4.01
C LEU A 119 -6.95 5.92 4.36
N SER A 120 -7.22 7.15 4.81
CA SER A 120 -8.58 7.60 5.13
C SER A 120 -9.47 7.58 3.89
N LEU A 121 -8.97 8.06 2.75
CA LEU A 121 -9.71 8.05 1.48
C LEU A 121 -10.09 6.63 1.07
N SER A 122 -9.18 5.66 1.16
CA SER A 122 -9.47 4.27 0.83
C SER A 122 -10.53 3.66 1.75
N ILE A 123 -10.49 3.95 3.06
CA ILE A 123 -11.50 3.52 4.03
C ILE A 123 -12.87 4.13 3.72
N PHE A 124 -12.94 5.43 3.47
CA PHE A 124 -14.22 6.08 3.15
C PHE A 124 -14.79 5.60 1.81
N THR A 125 -13.92 5.40 0.80
CA THR A 125 -14.33 4.81 -0.48
C THR A 125 -14.94 3.43 -0.27
N LEU A 126 -14.30 2.58 0.53
CA LEU A 126 -14.82 1.26 0.88
C LEU A 126 -16.19 1.32 1.55
N ILE A 127 -16.36 2.21 2.54
CA ILE A 127 -17.63 2.35 3.28
C ILE A 127 -18.74 2.80 2.35
N ILE A 128 -18.49 3.78 1.49
CA ILE A 128 -19.51 4.33 0.59
C ILE A 128 -19.79 3.34 -0.54
N SER A 129 -18.77 2.71 -1.12
CA SER A 129 -18.93 1.72 -2.18
C SER A 129 -19.76 0.52 -1.72
N ASN A 130 -19.51 0.03 -0.49
CA ASN A 130 -20.26 -1.09 0.09
C ASN A 130 -21.75 -0.77 0.39
N ARG A 131 -22.12 0.50 0.48
CA ARG A 131 -23.55 0.88 0.57
C ARG A 131 -24.30 0.67 -0.76
N PHE A 132 -23.60 0.71 -1.88
CA PHE A 132 -24.18 0.51 -3.20
C PHE A 132 -24.03 -0.93 -3.68
N LEU A 133 -22.88 -1.53 -3.46
CA LEU A 133 -22.58 -2.92 -3.80
C LEU A 133 -21.69 -3.51 -2.71
N TYR A 134 -22.26 -4.41 -1.91
CA TYR A 134 -21.48 -5.07 -0.87
C TYR A 134 -20.56 -6.13 -1.47
N ILE A 135 -19.24 -5.94 -1.30
CA ILE A 135 -18.19 -6.88 -1.72
C ILE A 135 -17.44 -7.32 -0.48
N LYS A 136 -17.34 -8.63 -0.28
CA LYS A 136 -16.58 -9.21 0.82
C LYS A 136 -15.10 -9.28 0.45
N TYR A 137 -14.34 -8.26 0.85
CA TYR A 137 -12.89 -8.25 0.70
C TYR A 137 -12.19 -9.06 1.78
N GLU A 138 -10.99 -9.55 1.47
CA GLU A 138 -10.15 -10.34 2.37
C GLU A 138 -9.27 -9.45 3.24
N TYR A 139 -9.89 -8.64 4.13
CA TYR A 139 -9.17 -7.65 4.97
C TYR A 139 -8.08 -8.27 5.84
N LYS A 140 -8.29 -9.51 6.29
CA LYS A 140 -7.31 -10.24 7.10
C LYS A 140 -5.98 -10.38 6.37
N ASN A 141 -6.02 -10.71 5.08
CA ASN A 141 -4.83 -10.88 4.25
C ASN A 141 -4.07 -9.58 4.08
N ILE A 142 -4.80 -8.50 3.81
CA ILE A 142 -4.21 -7.17 3.68
C ILE A 142 -3.53 -6.74 4.96
N LEU A 143 -4.18 -6.96 6.11
CA LEU A 143 -3.59 -6.65 7.42
C LEU A 143 -2.30 -7.46 7.65
N ILE A 144 -2.32 -8.75 7.35
CA ILE A 144 -1.15 -9.62 7.50
C ILE A 144 -0.03 -9.17 6.58
N ILE A 145 -0.30 -8.93 5.28
CA ILE A 145 0.70 -8.45 4.31
C ILE A 145 1.28 -7.10 4.77
N THR A 146 0.45 -6.19 5.29
CA THR A 146 0.90 -4.89 5.82
C THR A 146 1.85 -5.06 7.01
N LEU A 147 1.49 -5.94 7.96
CA LEU A 147 2.32 -6.21 9.13
C LEU A 147 3.66 -6.83 8.74
N ILE A 148 3.66 -7.75 7.78
CA ILE A 148 4.87 -8.39 7.25
C ILE A 148 5.74 -7.34 6.54
N LEU A 149 5.15 -6.52 5.67
CA LEU A 149 5.84 -5.45 4.98
C LEU A 149 6.53 -4.51 5.99
N PHE A 150 5.82 -4.15 7.05
CA PHE A 150 6.34 -3.28 8.10
C PHE A 150 7.49 -3.94 8.88
N ALA A 151 7.33 -5.21 9.27
CA ALA A 151 8.35 -5.97 10.00
C ALA A 151 9.63 -6.14 9.19
N PHE A 152 9.52 -6.53 7.92
CA PHE A 152 10.67 -6.69 7.03
C PHE A 152 11.33 -5.35 6.67
N SER A 153 10.55 -4.29 6.49
CA SER A 153 11.09 -2.94 6.27
C SER A 153 11.86 -2.43 7.49
N PHE A 154 11.34 -2.67 8.69
CA PHE A 154 12.01 -2.32 9.94
C PHE A 154 13.30 -3.13 10.12
N LEU A 155 13.26 -4.42 9.84
CA LEU A 155 14.44 -5.29 9.91
C LEU A 155 15.52 -4.82 8.92
N SER A 156 15.14 -4.54 7.67
CA SER A 156 16.05 -4.02 6.65
C SER A 156 16.68 -2.70 7.06
N PHE A 157 15.92 -1.80 7.63
CA PHE A 157 16.42 -0.50 8.10
C PHE A 157 17.38 -0.65 9.29
N SER A 158 17.03 -1.48 10.27
CA SER A 158 17.85 -1.74 11.45
C SER A 158 19.20 -2.37 11.08
N THR A 159 19.21 -3.35 10.18
CA THR A 159 20.42 -4.02 9.73
C THR A 159 21.30 -3.13 8.83
N SER A 160 20.69 -2.30 7.98
CA SER A 160 21.42 -1.31 7.17
C SER A 160 22.17 -0.30 8.04
N PHE A 161 21.59 0.08 9.17
CA PHE A 161 22.19 1.05 10.08
C PHE A 161 23.35 0.47 10.89
N SER A 162 23.29 -0.82 11.25
CA SER A 162 24.26 -1.45 12.16
C SER A 162 25.49 -2.06 11.46
N THR A 163 25.35 -2.64 10.26
CA THR A 163 26.40 -3.48 9.65
C THR A 163 26.68 -3.19 8.18
N GLY A 164 25.84 -2.37 7.51
CA GLY A 164 25.94 -2.20 6.06
C GLY A 164 25.55 -3.50 5.34
N ILE A 165 24.29 -3.65 4.94
CA ILE A 165 23.80 -4.87 4.28
C ILE A 165 24.45 -5.05 2.92
N ASN A 166 25.08 -6.21 2.70
CA ASN A 166 25.62 -6.60 1.41
C ASN A 166 24.49 -6.92 0.42
N LEU A 167 24.79 -6.90 -0.88
CA LEU A 167 23.82 -7.23 -1.94
C LEU A 167 23.20 -8.63 -1.72
N PHE A 168 24.00 -9.56 -1.25
CA PHE A 168 23.57 -10.94 -0.99
C PHE A 168 22.50 -11.01 0.11
N ASP A 169 22.69 -10.27 1.21
CA ASP A 169 21.73 -10.22 2.31
C ASP A 169 20.39 -9.57 1.88
N LYS A 170 20.47 -8.53 1.03
CA LYS A 170 19.27 -7.90 0.43
C LYS A 170 18.46 -8.90 -0.41
N LEU A 171 19.15 -9.71 -1.21
CA LEU A 171 18.50 -10.74 -2.02
C LEU A 171 17.87 -11.83 -1.14
N ILE A 172 18.53 -12.26 -0.07
CA ILE A 172 17.96 -13.21 0.89
C ILE A 172 16.69 -12.65 1.52
N LEU A 173 16.71 -11.42 2.01
CA LEU A 173 15.53 -10.77 2.60
C LEU A 173 14.38 -10.66 1.60
N LEU A 174 14.67 -10.34 0.34
CA LEU A 174 13.66 -10.28 -0.71
C LEU A 174 13.03 -11.66 -0.97
N VAL A 175 13.85 -12.70 -1.08
CA VAL A 175 13.37 -14.07 -1.29
C VAL A 175 12.53 -14.55 -0.10
N LEU A 176 12.96 -14.27 1.14
CA LEU A 176 12.20 -14.58 2.34
C LEU A 176 10.85 -13.86 2.37
N PHE A 177 10.82 -12.58 2.02
CA PHE A 177 9.59 -11.81 1.95
C PHE A 177 8.62 -12.38 0.91
N ILE A 178 9.10 -12.66 -0.30
CA ILE A 178 8.29 -13.27 -1.37
C ILE A 178 7.80 -14.66 -0.96
N SER A 179 8.66 -15.49 -0.39
CA SER A 179 8.30 -16.85 0.07
C SER A 179 7.25 -16.81 1.16
N PHE A 180 7.36 -15.86 2.09
CA PHE A 180 6.37 -15.69 3.15
C PHE A 180 5.02 -15.19 2.62
N CYS A 181 5.03 -14.24 1.69
CA CYS A 181 3.83 -13.79 1.00
C CYS A 181 3.19 -14.93 0.20
N TYR A 182 3.99 -15.73 -0.49
CA TYR A 182 3.52 -16.88 -1.26
C TYR A 182 2.90 -17.96 -0.36
N TYR A 183 3.52 -18.29 0.76
CA TYR A 183 3.02 -19.28 1.71
C TYR A 183 1.64 -18.90 2.25
N PHE A 184 1.49 -17.66 2.71
CA PHE A 184 0.19 -17.16 3.18
C PHE A 184 -0.87 -17.15 2.09
N PHE A 185 -0.48 -16.83 0.86
CA PHE A 185 -1.39 -16.77 -0.26
C PHE A 185 -1.83 -18.16 -0.74
N ASN A 186 -0.92 -19.13 -0.72
CA ASN A 186 -1.18 -20.49 -1.16
C ASN A 186 -2.15 -21.24 -0.23
N GLU A 187 -2.03 -21.05 1.09
CA GLU A 187 -3.01 -21.62 2.05
C GLU A 187 -4.45 -21.16 1.75
N GLU A 188 -4.62 -19.96 1.27
CA GLU A 188 -5.93 -19.38 1.01
C GLU A 188 -6.50 -19.81 -0.34
N ILE A 189 -5.65 -19.95 -1.35
CA ILE A 189 -6.04 -20.58 -2.63
C ILE A 189 -6.53 -21.99 -2.38
N HIS A 190 -5.80 -22.79 -1.60
CA HIS A 190 -6.22 -24.17 -1.27
C HIS A 190 -7.54 -24.21 -0.49
N ARG A 191 -7.74 -23.34 0.51
CA ARG A 191 -9.02 -23.22 1.24
C ARG A 191 -10.18 -22.77 0.35
N THR A 192 -9.91 -22.02 -0.69
CA THR A 192 -10.94 -21.52 -1.62
C THR A 192 -11.30 -22.59 -2.66
N ILE A 193 -10.33 -23.37 -3.13
CA ILE A 193 -10.56 -24.48 -4.07
C ILE A 193 -11.33 -25.64 -3.39
N GLN A 194 -11.05 -25.91 -2.11
CA GLN A 194 -11.77 -26.94 -1.35
C GLN A 194 -13.23 -26.58 -1.01
N LYS A 195 -13.62 -25.32 -1.19
CA LYS A 195 -15.00 -24.83 -0.95
C LYS A 195 -15.80 -24.60 -2.25
N LEU A 196 -15.22 -24.92 -3.40
CA LEU A 196 -15.87 -24.94 -4.72
C LEU A 196 -16.30 -26.34 -5.10
#